data_8dccd160e063dc4a79645c9007671f9d
#
_entry.id   8dccd160e063dc4a79645c9007671f9d
#
_cell.length_a   1.000
_cell.length_b   1.000
_cell.length_c   1.000
_cell.angle_alpha   90.00
_cell.angle_beta   90.00
_cell.angle_gamma   90.00
#
_symmetry.space_group_name_H-M   'P 1'
#
loop_
_entity.id
_entity.type
_entity.pdbx_description
1 polymer ?
#
loop_
_entity_poly.entity_id
_entity_poly.type
_entity_poly.pdbx_seq_one_letter_code
_entity_poly.pdbx_strand_id
1 'polypeptide(L)'
;EYAFKPIYRNLLADLMEYVKTGIKRACNEDRRKQRYIYWDLLALMRGVMSSPDAGISMLQNKIDKNTDSSAQNTDDTEEKIYTFNEPLKDLLTNDDVVPEALERVDNSDKRKFRDFIKTLNDIKAADSDEKVRQALDIVRFSLNSGMNPIVFCQYIQTAEYVGKYIVEH
;
A
#
# COMPACT_ATOMS: atom_id res chain seq x y z
N GLU A 1 -9.52 -4.20 -20.68
CA GLU A 1 -8.63 -5.20 -20.05
C GLU A 1 -7.19 -4.77 -20.25
N TYR A 2 -6.36 -4.78 -19.19
CA TYR A 2 -4.95 -4.40 -19.27
C TYR A 2 -4.07 -5.54 -18.74
N ALA A 3 -2.88 -5.66 -19.30
CA ALA A 3 -1.88 -6.63 -18.86
C ALA A 3 -0.70 -5.91 -18.22
N PHE A 4 -0.32 -6.31 -17.02
CA PHE A 4 0.86 -5.76 -16.36
C PHE A 4 2.13 -6.04 -17.17
N LYS A 5 2.98 -5.04 -17.29
CA LYS A 5 4.35 -5.22 -17.82
C LYS A 5 5.16 -6.18 -16.95
N PRO A 6 6.19 -6.84 -17.49
CA PRO A 6 6.98 -7.82 -16.75
C PRO A 6 7.50 -7.32 -15.41
N ILE A 7 7.97 -6.08 -15.34
CA ILE A 7 8.47 -5.47 -14.09
C ILE A 7 7.40 -5.46 -12.99
N TYR A 8 6.17 -5.10 -13.34
CA TYR A 8 5.06 -5.06 -12.39
C TYR A 8 4.63 -6.47 -11.98
N ARG A 9 4.62 -7.43 -12.91
CA ARG A 9 4.31 -8.83 -12.60
C ARG A 9 5.34 -9.45 -11.66
N ASN A 10 6.62 -9.16 -11.85
CA ASN A 10 7.68 -9.64 -10.97
C ASN A 10 7.53 -9.04 -9.57
N LEU A 11 7.31 -7.73 -9.45
CA LEU A 11 7.03 -7.08 -8.17
C LEU A 11 5.85 -7.75 -7.44
N LEU A 12 4.76 -8.02 -8.14
CA LEU A 12 3.59 -8.67 -7.55
C LEU A 12 3.90 -10.11 -7.11
N ALA A 13 4.69 -10.87 -7.88
CA ALA A 13 5.10 -12.21 -7.51
C ALA A 13 5.96 -12.19 -6.21
N ASP A 14 6.92 -11.29 -6.13
CA ASP A 14 7.78 -11.12 -4.95
C ASP A 14 6.98 -10.65 -3.72
N LEU A 15 6.05 -9.72 -3.91
CA LEU A 15 5.14 -9.27 -2.86
C LEU A 15 4.24 -10.41 -2.38
N MET A 16 3.69 -11.22 -3.29
CA MET A 16 2.87 -12.39 -2.94
C MET A 16 3.66 -13.42 -2.15
N GLU A 17 4.93 -13.64 -2.48
CA GLU A 17 5.80 -14.56 -1.72
C GLU A 17 6.10 -13.99 -0.32
N TYR A 18 6.33 -12.68 -0.21
CA TYR A 18 6.45 -12.00 1.07
C TYR A 18 5.20 -12.20 1.93
N VAL A 19 4.01 -11.95 1.37
CA VAL A 19 2.71 -12.12 2.05
C VAL A 19 2.49 -13.57 2.49
N LYS A 20 2.74 -14.55 1.61
CA LYS A 20 2.64 -15.99 1.96
C LYS A 20 3.56 -16.35 3.13
N THR A 21 4.79 -15.84 3.12
CA THR A 21 5.75 -16.07 4.20
C THR A 21 5.28 -15.45 5.51
N GLY A 22 4.75 -14.23 5.46
CA GLY A 22 4.15 -13.55 6.61
C GLY A 22 2.97 -14.32 7.21
N ILE A 23 2.06 -14.81 6.36
CA ILE A 23 0.91 -15.65 6.80
C ILE A 23 1.40 -16.94 7.46
N LYS A 24 2.40 -17.63 6.88
CA LYS A 24 2.97 -18.85 7.48
C LYS A 24 3.58 -18.59 8.85
N ARG A 25 4.29 -17.47 9.03
CA ARG A 25 4.83 -17.06 10.34
C ARG A 25 3.69 -16.80 11.33
N ALA A 26 2.62 -16.15 10.89
CA ALA A 26 1.47 -15.85 11.72
C ALA A 26 0.73 -17.09 12.23
N CYS A 27 0.79 -18.24 11.54
CA CYS A 27 0.14 -19.48 11.98
C CYS A 27 0.59 -19.96 13.35
N ASN A 28 1.75 -19.54 13.84
CA ASN A 28 2.29 -19.90 15.17
C ASN A 28 1.90 -18.91 16.27
N GLU A 29 1.17 -17.84 15.93
CA GLU A 29 0.74 -16.81 16.84
C GLU A 29 -0.70 -17.08 17.36
N ASP A 30 -1.13 -16.35 18.40
CA ASP A 30 -2.51 -16.43 18.85
C ASP A 30 -3.50 -15.90 17.78
N ARG A 31 -4.79 -16.28 17.89
CA ARG A 31 -5.82 -15.94 16.89
C ARG A 31 -5.98 -14.43 16.67
N ARG A 32 -5.82 -13.62 17.73
CA ARG A 32 -5.98 -12.17 17.65
C ARG A 32 -4.83 -11.59 16.83
N LYS A 33 -3.60 -11.98 17.14
CA LYS A 33 -2.38 -11.54 16.45
C LYS A 33 -2.35 -12.03 15.00
N GLN A 34 -2.78 -13.28 14.73
CA GLN A 34 -2.95 -13.79 13.37
C GLN A 34 -3.86 -12.90 12.53
N ARG A 35 -5.00 -12.48 13.06
CA ARG A 35 -5.96 -11.62 12.37
C ARG A 35 -5.34 -10.27 12.01
N TYR A 36 -4.59 -9.65 12.92
CA TYR A 36 -3.92 -8.38 12.66
C TYR A 36 -2.84 -8.50 11.60
N ILE A 37 -1.98 -9.51 11.68
CA ILE A 37 -0.94 -9.76 10.68
C ILE A 37 -1.59 -9.96 9.30
N TYR A 38 -2.66 -10.72 9.23
CA TYR A 38 -3.40 -10.95 7.99
C TYR A 38 -3.93 -9.64 7.37
N TRP A 39 -4.57 -8.79 8.18
CA TRP A 39 -5.10 -7.52 7.71
C TRP A 39 -3.99 -6.53 7.29
N ASP A 40 -2.90 -6.50 8.03
CA ASP A 40 -1.74 -5.67 7.71
C ASP A 40 -1.10 -6.06 6.37
N LEU A 41 -0.90 -7.35 6.15
CA LEU A 41 -0.39 -7.87 4.88
C LEU A 41 -1.35 -7.63 3.72
N LEU A 42 -2.65 -7.76 3.95
CA LEU A 42 -3.68 -7.48 2.95
C LEU A 42 -3.73 -5.99 2.60
N ALA A 43 -3.62 -5.11 3.59
CA ALA A 43 -3.55 -3.66 3.38
C ALA A 43 -2.33 -3.28 2.53
N LEU A 44 -1.15 -3.83 2.87
CA LEU A 44 0.07 -3.63 2.10
C LEU A 44 -0.10 -4.04 0.63
N MET A 45 -0.65 -5.23 0.40
CA MET A 45 -0.90 -5.73 -0.95
C MET A 45 -1.85 -4.81 -1.73
N ARG A 46 -2.94 -4.37 -1.10
CA ARG A 46 -3.90 -3.44 -1.72
C ARG A 46 -3.26 -2.09 -2.07
N GLY A 47 -2.42 -1.53 -1.19
CA GLY A 47 -1.72 -0.28 -1.44
C GLY A 47 -0.77 -0.36 -2.64
N VAL A 48 0.08 -1.40 -2.68
CA VAL A 48 1.02 -1.63 -3.79
C VAL A 48 0.27 -1.88 -5.11
N MET A 49 -0.88 -2.57 -5.05
CA MET A 49 -1.72 -2.81 -6.23
C MET A 49 -2.57 -1.59 -6.62
N SER A 50 -2.74 -0.62 -5.75
CA SER A 50 -3.52 0.58 -6.05
C SER A 50 -2.77 1.54 -7.00
N SER A 51 -1.59 1.96 -6.60
CA SER A 51 -0.67 2.75 -7.43
C SER A 51 0.76 2.64 -6.89
N PRO A 52 1.79 2.96 -7.69
CA PRO A 52 3.16 3.04 -7.22
C PRO A 52 3.32 3.99 -6.03
N ASP A 53 2.69 5.16 -6.04
CA ASP A 53 2.80 6.15 -4.95
C ASP A 53 2.15 5.69 -3.65
N ALA A 54 0.99 5.03 -3.72
CA ALA A 54 0.36 4.43 -2.55
C ALA A 54 1.23 3.31 -1.96
N GLY A 55 1.80 2.46 -2.82
CA GLY A 55 2.72 1.40 -2.39
C GLY A 55 3.99 1.94 -1.73
N ILE A 56 4.63 2.95 -2.33
CA ILE A 56 5.83 3.60 -1.79
C ILE A 56 5.52 4.20 -0.41
N SER A 57 4.44 4.96 -0.30
CA SER A 57 4.04 5.60 0.95
C SER A 57 3.80 4.58 2.07
N MET A 58 3.09 3.48 1.79
CA MET A 58 2.83 2.43 2.77
C MET A 58 4.11 1.72 3.23
N LEU A 59 4.99 1.38 2.28
CA LEU A 59 6.26 0.71 2.58
C LEU A 59 7.20 1.63 3.38
N GLN A 60 7.27 2.91 3.02
CA GLN A 60 8.07 3.90 3.73
C GLN A 60 7.62 4.06 5.17
N ASN A 61 6.30 4.21 5.41
CA ASN A 61 5.75 4.30 6.76
C ASN A 61 6.06 3.07 7.62
N LYS A 62 6.07 1.87 7.01
CA LYS A 62 6.47 0.64 7.72
C LYS A 62 7.96 0.61 8.08
N ILE A 63 8.81 1.21 7.27
CA ILE A 63 10.25 1.35 7.56
C ILE A 63 10.45 2.37 8.69
N ASP A 64 9.79 3.53 8.62
CA ASP A 64 10.01 4.68 9.51
C ASP A 64 9.46 4.43 10.92
N LYS A 65 8.26 3.87 11.06
CA LYS A 65 7.68 3.51 12.36
C LYS A 65 8.59 2.64 13.23
N ASN A 66 9.45 1.84 12.62
CA ASN A 66 10.42 1.00 13.31
C ASN A 66 11.75 1.68 13.64
N THR A 67 11.94 2.92 13.22
CA THR A 67 13.16 3.69 13.51
C THR A 67 12.97 4.54 14.78
N ASP A 68 11.75 4.97 15.06
CA ASP A 68 11.42 5.87 16.19
C ASP A 68 11.14 5.15 17.53
N SER A 69 11.17 3.79 17.58
CA SER A 69 10.90 3.01 18.79
C SER A 69 11.99 3.16 19.89
N SER A 70 12.96 4.05 19.75
CA SER A 70 13.96 4.37 20.77
C SER A 70 13.70 5.64 21.57
N ALA A 71 12.59 6.35 21.32
CA ALA A 71 12.28 7.59 22.03
C ALA A 71 10.77 7.73 22.31
N GLN A 72 10.47 7.63 23.60
CA GLN A 72 9.34 8.24 24.31
C GLN A 72 7.93 7.61 24.21
N ASN A 73 7.55 7.05 25.38
CA ASN A 73 6.19 7.00 25.91
C ASN A 73 5.53 8.38 25.84
N THR A 74 4.55 8.57 24.98
CA THR A 74 3.55 9.61 25.13
C THR A 74 2.20 9.14 24.56
N ASP A 75 1.15 9.52 25.27
CA ASP A 75 -0.28 9.22 25.09
C ASP A 75 -0.90 9.60 23.72
N ASP A 76 -0.09 9.98 22.74
CA ASP A 76 -0.54 10.39 21.39
C ASP A 76 -0.58 9.25 20.36
N THR A 77 -0.50 7.99 20.81
CA THR A 77 -0.36 6.82 19.94
C THR A 77 -1.66 6.47 19.19
N GLU A 78 -2.82 6.90 19.70
CA GLU A 78 -4.12 6.56 19.11
C GLU A 78 -4.38 7.27 17.77
N GLU A 79 -3.92 8.49 17.59
CA GLU A 79 -4.27 9.31 16.42
C GLU A 79 -3.42 9.00 15.17
N LYS A 80 -2.18 8.50 15.36
CA LYS A 80 -1.26 8.20 14.23
C LYS A 80 -1.50 6.85 13.53
N ILE A 81 -2.14 5.91 14.21
CA ILE A 81 -2.45 4.58 13.65
C ILE A 81 -3.61 4.66 12.66
N TYR A 82 -4.50 5.62 12.83
CA TYR A 82 -5.77 5.72 12.09
C TYR A 82 -5.69 6.45 10.74
N THR A 83 -4.63 7.20 10.45
CA THR A 83 -4.51 7.98 9.21
C THR A 83 -4.31 7.15 7.96
N PHE A 84 -3.97 5.86 8.09
CA PHE A 84 -3.69 4.98 6.95
C PHE A 84 -4.81 4.01 6.57
N ASN A 85 -5.79 3.79 7.44
CA ASN A 85 -6.83 2.77 7.28
C ASN A 85 -8.22 3.29 7.67
N GLU A 86 -8.69 4.38 7.06
CA GLU A 86 -10.09 4.78 7.25
C GLU A 86 -11.10 3.66 6.95
N PRO A 87 -10.88 2.78 5.94
CA PRO A 87 -11.78 1.64 5.73
C PRO A 87 -11.71 0.57 6.82
N LEU A 88 -10.65 0.56 7.64
CA LEU A 88 -10.50 -0.42 8.74
C LEU A 88 -11.14 0.07 10.04
N LYS A 89 -11.37 1.37 10.17
CA LYS A 89 -11.95 1.99 11.38
C LYS A 89 -13.35 1.46 11.68
N ASP A 90 -14.14 1.20 10.65
CA ASP A 90 -15.51 0.66 10.78
C ASP A 90 -15.55 -0.84 11.08
N LEU A 91 -14.40 -1.55 10.96
CA LEU A 91 -14.28 -2.98 11.21
C LEU A 91 -13.57 -3.30 12.53
N LEU A 92 -12.90 -2.32 13.14
CA LEU A 92 -12.23 -2.46 14.43
C LEU A 92 -13.18 -1.96 15.52
N THR A 93 -13.58 -2.86 16.42
CA THR A 93 -14.28 -2.48 17.66
C THR A 93 -13.27 -1.88 18.64
N ASN A 94 -13.74 -1.05 19.60
CA ASN A 94 -12.91 -0.40 20.64
C ASN A 94 -12.00 -1.35 21.46
N ASP A 95 -12.21 -2.66 21.36
CA ASP A 95 -11.38 -3.71 21.98
C ASP A 95 -10.18 -4.14 21.10
N ASP A 96 -10.08 -3.63 19.90
CA ASP A 96 -9.09 -4.03 18.90
C ASP A 96 -7.89 -3.05 18.87
N VAL A 97 -7.28 -2.78 20.02
CA VAL A 97 -5.98 -2.09 20.09
C VAL A 97 -4.92 -2.98 19.45
N VAL A 98 -4.26 -2.49 18.40
CA VAL A 98 -3.16 -3.21 17.72
C VAL A 98 -2.02 -3.39 18.75
N PRO A 99 -1.61 -4.61 19.09
CA PRO A 99 -0.50 -4.80 20.02
C PRO A 99 0.80 -4.20 19.43
N GLU A 100 1.53 -3.43 20.20
CA GLU A 100 2.86 -2.86 19.86
C GLU A 100 3.85 -3.89 19.28
N ALA A 101 3.69 -5.15 19.66
CA ALA A 101 4.52 -6.27 19.20
C ALA A 101 4.38 -6.59 17.70
N LEU A 102 3.32 -6.10 17.03
CA LEU A 102 3.09 -6.32 15.59
C LEU A 102 3.83 -5.31 14.71
N GLU A 103 4.35 -4.25 15.29
CA GLU A 103 5.02 -3.16 14.56
C GLU A 103 6.48 -3.43 14.23
N ARG A 104 7.09 -4.50 14.75
CA ARG A 104 8.52 -4.79 14.54
C ARG A 104 8.75 -5.50 13.21
N VAL A 105 8.94 -4.70 12.18
CA VAL A 105 9.54 -5.14 10.92
C VAL A 105 11.01 -5.43 11.17
N ASP A 106 11.45 -6.66 10.91
CA ASP A 106 12.86 -7.01 11.09
C ASP A 106 13.75 -6.37 10.00
N ASN A 107 15.07 -6.42 10.18
CA ASN A 107 16.02 -5.83 9.23
C ASN A 107 15.95 -6.48 7.85
N SER A 108 15.55 -7.75 7.75
CA SER A 108 15.39 -8.44 6.48
C SER A 108 14.16 -7.95 5.72
N ASP A 109 13.07 -7.69 6.44
CA ASP A 109 11.85 -7.14 5.88
C ASP A 109 12.03 -5.68 5.44
N LYS A 110 12.76 -4.85 6.23
CA LYS A 110 13.14 -3.48 5.82
C LYS A 110 13.93 -3.46 4.52
N ARG A 111 14.83 -4.43 4.32
CA ARG A 111 15.57 -4.55 3.07
C ARG A 111 14.64 -4.86 1.90
N LYS A 112 13.76 -5.84 2.05
CA LYS A 112 12.75 -6.16 1.02
C LYS A 112 11.85 -4.98 0.70
N PHE A 113 11.42 -4.22 1.70
CA PHE A 113 10.60 -3.03 1.48
C PHE A 113 11.33 -1.95 0.68
N ARG A 114 12.63 -1.74 0.93
CA ARG A 114 13.45 -0.83 0.11
C ARG A 114 13.58 -1.33 -1.34
N ASP A 115 13.72 -2.63 -1.54
CA ASP A 115 13.79 -3.23 -2.88
C ASP A 115 12.44 -3.05 -3.62
N PHE A 116 11.30 -3.23 -2.94
CA PHE A 116 9.98 -2.95 -3.50
C PHE A 116 9.80 -1.47 -3.84
N ILE A 117 10.20 -0.56 -2.95
CA ILE A 117 10.16 0.89 -3.22
C ILE A 117 10.99 1.25 -4.45
N LYS A 118 12.19 0.70 -4.58
CA LYS A 118 13.04 0.89 -5.75
C LYS A 118 12.32 0.44 -7.02
N THR A 119 11.77 -0.77 -7.04
CA THR A 119 11.04 -1.30 -8.19
C THR A 119 9.82 -0.45 -8.55
N LEU A 120 9.07 0.06 -7.55
CA LEU A 120 7.94 0.96 -7.77
C LEU A 120 8.39 2.29 -8.40
N ASN A 121 9.52 2.84 -7.97
CA ASN A 121 10.11 4.03 -8.59
C ASN A 121 10.57 3.75 -10.04
N ASP A 122 11.14 2.58 -10.31
CA ASP A 122 11.53 2.18 -11.66
C ASP A 122 10.30 2.03 -12.58
N ILE A 123 9.16 1.53 -12.06
CA ILE A 123 7.88 1.46 -12.78
C ILE A 123 7.40 2.87 -13.15
N LYS A 124 7.49 3.84 -12.25
CA LYS A 124 7.13 5.25 -12.51
C LYS A 124 8.06 5.86 -13.56
N ALA A 125 9.36 5.73 -13.37
CA ALA A 125 10.37 6.31 -14.28
C ALA A 125 10.28 5.76 -15.71
N ALA A 126 9.92 4.48 -15.86
CA ALA A 126 9.75 3.82 -17.14
C ALA A 126 8.36 3.99 -17.75
N ASP A 127 7.46 4.76 -17.14
CA ASP A 127 6.05 4.89 -17.54
C ASP A 127 5.42 3.50 -17.80
N SER A 128 5.60 2.61 -16.82
CA SER A 128 5.24 1.19 -16.96
C SER A 128 3.97 0.79 -16.21
N ASP A 129 3.21 1.76 -15.69
CA ASP A 129 1.91 1.53 -15.06
C ASP A 129 0.79 1.54 -16.09
N GLU A 130 0.51 0.37 -16.67
CA GLU A 130 -0.56 0.20 -17.66
C GLU A 130 -1.95 0.52 -17.11
N LYS A 131 -2.14 0.46 -15.80
CA LYS A 131 -3.43 0.78 -15.17
C LYS A 131 -3.73 2.27 -15.24
N VAL A 132 -2.76 3.14 -14.95
CA VAL A 132 -2.96 4.60 -15.06
C VAL A 132 -3.07 5.02 -16.51
N ARG A 133 -2.33 4.40 -17.42
CA ARG A 133 -2.44 4.66 -18.88
C ARG A 133 -3.84 4.33 -19.39
N GLN A 134 -4.39 3.18 -19.01
CA GLN A 134 -5.75 2.82 -19.39
C GLN A 134 -6.79 3.74 -18.76
N ALA A 135 -6.57 4.18 -17.50
CA ALA A 135 -7.43 5.17 -16.86
C ALA A 135 -7.44 6.49 -17.66
N LEU A 136 -6.27 6.97 -18.11
CA LEU A 136 -6.14 8.14 -18.98
C LEU A 136 -6.92 7.97 -20.28
N ASP A 137 -6.82 6.82 -20.94
CA ASP A 137 -7.53 6.55 -22.20
C ASP A 137 -9.05 6.61 -22.01
N ILE A 138 -9.55 6.04 -20.90
CA ILE A 138 -10.97 6.07 -20.54
C ILE A 138 -11.44 7.52 -20.28
N VAL A 139 -10.65 8.30 -19.53
CA VAL A 139 -10.96 9.71 -19.24
C VAL A 139 -11.00 10.52 -20.53
N ARG A 140 -10.02 10.36 -21.41
CA ARG A 140 -9.97 11.05 -22.72
C ARG A 140 -11.15 10.68 -23.60
N PHE A 141 -11.47 9.39 -23.69
CA PHE A 141 -12.65 8.94 -24.45
C PHE A 141 -13.93 9.57 -23.90
N SER A 142 -14.10 9.61 -22.59
CA SER A 142 -15.28 10.20 -21.95
C SER A 142 -15.39 11.69 -22.23
N LEU A 143 -14.31 12.45 -22.10
CA LEU A 143 -14.27 13.87 -22.38
C LEU A 143 -14.57 14.16 -23.86
N ASN A 144 -14.00 13.41 -24.79
CA ASN A 144 -14.27 13.54 -26.22
C ASN A 144 -15.72 13.21 -26.59
N SER A 145 -16.39 12.42 -25.76
CA SER A 145 -17.81 12.08 -25.90
C SER A 145 -18.75 13.10 -25.20
N GLY A 146 -18.20 14.21 -24.69
CA GLY A 146 -18.97 15.26 -24.02
C GLY A 146 -19.39 14.90 -22.58
N MET A 147 -18.81 13.84 -21.99
CA MET A 147 -19.07 13.44 -20.60
C MET A 147 -18.07 14.10 -19.64
N ASN A 148 -18.47 14.24 -18.37
CA ASN A 148 -17.60 14.68 -17.29
C ASN A 148 -17.28 13.48 -16.37
N PRO A 149 -16.19 12.75 -16.62
CA PRO A 149 -15.86 11.56 -15.85
C PRO A 149 -15.40 11.92 -14.43
N ILE A 150 -15.79 11.10 -13.45
CA ILE A 150 -15.31 11.17 -12.07
C ILE A 150 -14.51 9.89 -11.78
N VAL A 151 -13.27 10.04 -11.33
CA VAL A 151 -12.40 8.91 -10.96
C VAL A 151 -12.37 8.78 -9.44
N PHE A 152 -12.87 7.67 -8.92
CA PHE A 152 -12.81 7.35 -7.50
C PHE A 152 -11.56 6.53 -7.18
N CYS A 153 -10.80 6.97 -6.20
CA CYS A 153 -9.61 6.27 -5.71
C CYS A 153 -9.77 5.95 -4.22
N GLN A 154 -9.34 4.77 -3.82
CA GLN A 154 -9.40 4.35 -2.41
C GLN A 154 -8.34 5.05 -1.55
N TYR A 155 -7.18 5.39 -2.12
CA TYR A 155 -6.06 6.02 -1.44
C TYR A 155 -5.83 7.42 -1.99
N ILE A 156 -5.56 8.38 -1.10
CA ILE A 156 -5.26 9.78 -1.47
C ILE A 156 -4.06 9.82 -2.41
N GLN A 157 -2.99 9.07 -2.10
CA GLN A 157 -1.79 8.99 -2.94
C GLN A 157 -2.08 8.46 -4.35
N THR A 158 -3.06 7.56 -4.47
CA THR A 158 -3.51 7.09 -5.80
C THR A 158 -4.27 8.18 -6.54
N ALA A 159 -5.13 8.95 -5.85
CA ALA A 159 -5.84 10.05 -6.47
C ALA A 159 -4.89 11.14 -6.98
N GLU A 160 -3.90 11.51 -6.16
CA GLU A 160 -2.85 12.47 -6.53
C GLU A 160 -2.01 11.96 -7.70
N TYR A 161 -1.58 10.70 -7.67
CA TYR A 161 -0.81 10.07 -8.75
C TYR A 161 -1.57 10.05 -10.07
N VAL A 162 -2.83 9.60 -10.06
CA VAL A 162 -3.68 9.54 -11.25
C VAL A 162 -4.01 10.95 -11.75
N GLY A 163 -4.34 11.88 -10.86
CA GLY A 163 -4.63 13.27 -11.21
C GLY A 163 -3.44 13.95 -11.87
N LYS A 164 -2.23 13.80 -11.30
CA LYS A 164 -1.00 14.32 -11.87
C LYS A 164 -0.72 13.71 -13.25
N TYR A 165 -0.86 12.41 -13.38
CA TYR A 165 -0.63 11.71 -14.64
C TYR A 165 -1.58 12.19 -15.74
N ILE A 166 -2.88 12.39 -15.44
CA ILE A 166 -3.87 12.89 -16.39
C ILE A 166 -3.56 14.32 -16.84
N VAL A 167 -3.05 15.17 -15.95
CA VAL A 167 -2.71 16.58 -16.29
C VAL A 167 -1.45 16.68 -17.15
N GLU A 168 -0.48 15.78 -16.93
CA GLU A 168 0.79 15.79 -17.64
C GLU A 168 0.73 15.15 -19.03
N HIS A 169 -0.29 14.35 -19.33
CA HIS A 169 -0.46 13.60 -20.59
C HIS A 169 -1.78 13.89 -21.26
#